data_0f6731ada7db5ae5434887363c91c636
#
_entry.id   0f6731ada7db5ae5434887363c91c636
#
_cell.length_a   1.000
_cell.length_b   1.000
_cell.length_c   1.000
_cell.angle_alpha   90.00
_cell.angle_beta   90.00
_cell.angle_gamma   90.00
#
_symmetry.space_group_name_H-M   'P 1'
#
loop_
_entity.id
_entity.type
_entity.pdbx_description
1 polymer ?
#
loop_
_entity_poly.entity_id
_entity_poly.type
_entity_poly.pdbx_seq_one_letter_code
_entity_poly.pdbx_strand_id
1 'polypeptide(L)'
;MNYLTNKSEKDHKEAYSFVQRGIKEGYFVPFFDYNVVLNFIALSSKLTLGNPLFQKYDVNHLFTNTAVLFLRGFCTQKGVDFIDNMLLKTTSQNK
;
A
#
# COMPACT_ATOMS: atom_id res chain seq x y z
N MET A 1 5.53 6.41 -25.08
CA MET A 1 4.39 7.02 -24.35
C MET A 1 3.27 6.04 -24.09
N ASN A 2 2.75 5.42 -25.15
CA ASN A 2 1.61 4.50 -24.99
C ASN A 2 1.94 3.29 -24.15
N TYR A 3 3.15 2.78 -24.24
CA TYR A 3 3.56 1.61 -23.45
C TYR A 3 3.51 1.90 -21.95
N LEU A 4 4.07 3.03 -21.54
CA LEU A 4 4.09 3.41 -20.13
C LEU A 4 2.68 3.68 -19.60
N THR A 5 1.83 4.31 -20.41
CA THR A 5 0.45 4.58 -20.05
C THR A 5 -0.32 3.28 -19.84
N ASN A 6 -0.17 2.33 -20.78
CA ASN A 6 -0.87 1.04 -20.69
C ASN A 6 -0.44 0.25 -19.45
N LYS A 7 0.85 0.29 -19.14
CA LYS A 7 1.36 -0.40 -17.95
C LYS A 7 0.78 0.21 -16.67
N SER A 8 0.74 1.54 -16.58
CA SER A 8 0.17 2.23 -15.44
C SER A 8 -1.31 1.91 -15.26
N GLU A 9 -2.06 1.88 -16.37
CA GLU A 9 -3.48 1.55 -16.32
C GLU A 9 -3.71 0.13 -15.84
N LYS A 10 -2.90 -0.82 -16.32
CA LYS A 10 -2.99 -2.22 -15.90
C LYS A 10 -2.69 -2.36 -14.42
N ASP A 11 -1.60 -1.74 -13.96
CA ASP A 11 -1.22 -1.78 -12.55
C ASP A 11 -2.31 -1.19 -11.67
N HIS A 12 -2.91 -0.09 -12.11
CA HIS A 12 -4.00 0.55 -11.37
C HIS A 12 -5.23 -0.36 -11.29
N LYS A 13 -5.57 -1.04 -12.38
CA LYS A 13 -6.70 -1.97 -12.40
C LYS A 13 -6.47 -3.15 -11.46
N GLU A 14 -5.26 -3.69 -11.43
CA GLU A 14 -4.93 -4.79 -10.54
C GLU A 14 -5.02 -4.37 -9.07
N ALA A 15 -4.50 -3.18 -8.75
CA ALA A 15 -4.58 -2.65 -7.39
C ALA A 15 -6.04 -2.39 -6.99
N TYR A 16 -6.83 -1.84 -7.90
CA TYR A 16 -8.24 -1.58 -7.64
C TYR A 16 -9.01 -2.87 -7.41
N SER A 17 -8.72 -3.92 -8.20
CA SER A 17 -9.34 -5.24 -8.02
C SER A 17 -8.98 -5.83 -6.66
N PHE A 18 -7.74 -5.66 -6.23
CA PHE A 18 -7.30 -6.11 -4.91
C PHE A 18 -8.11 -5.41 -3.81
N VAL A 19 -8.29 -4.09 -3.93
CA VAL A 19 -9.07 -3.32 -2.97
C VAL A 19 -10.52 -3.78 -2.94
N GLN A 20 -11.11 -4.02 -4.13
CA GLN A 20 -12.50 -4.49 -4.21
C GLN A 20 -12.68 -5.83 -3.48
N ARG A 21 -11.74 -6.74 -3.64
CA ARG A 21 -11.79 -8.01 -2.93
C ARG A 21 -11.64 -7.80 -1.42
N GLY A 22 -10.76 -6.90 -1.02
CA GLY A 22 -10.58 -6.58 0.39
C GLY A 22 -11.84 -6.02 1.02
N ILE A 23 -12.57 -5.16 0.29
CA ILE A 23 -13.85 -4.62 0.76
C ILE A 23 -14.85 -5.75 0.91
N LYS A 24 -14.96 -6.60 -0.10
CA LYS A 24 -15.91 -7.70 -0.12
C LYS A 24 -15.66 -8.67 1.03
N GLU A 25 -14.40 -8.93 1.33
CA GLU A 25 -14.00 -9.84 2.40
C GLU A 25 -13.96 -9.18 3.77
N GLY A 26 -14.22 -7.88 3.85
CA GLY A 26 -14.31 -7.17 5.11
C GLY A 26 -13.00 -6.66 5.68
N TYR A 27 -11.93 -6.62 4.88
CA TYR A 27 -10.64 -6.10 5.33
C TYR A 27 -10.52 -4.59 5.17
N PHE A 28 -11.19 -4.02 4.16
CA PHE A 28 -11.11 -2.58 3.86
C PHE A 28 -12.49 -1.93 4.00
N VAL A 29 -12.49 -0.67 4.46
CA VAL A 29 -13.74 0.09 4.58
C VAL A 29 -14.21 0.53 3.19
N PRO A 30 -15.55 0.56 2.95
CA PRO A 30 -16.08 0.79 1.60
C PRO A 30 -16.32 2.26 1.23
N PHE A 31 -16.04 3.20 2.12
CA PHE A 31 -16.49 4.58 1.92
C PHE A 31 -15.42 5.55 1.44
N PHE A 32 -14.19 5.09 1.17
CA PHE A 32 -13.16 5.96 0.60
C PHE A 32 -13.14 5.85 -0.92
N ASP A 33 -12.71 6.94 -1.59
CA ASP A 33 -12.50 6.92 -3.02
C ASP A 33 -11.14 6.29 -3.31
N TYR A 34 -11.14 5.01 -3.63
CA TYR A 34 -9.90 4.26 -3.80
C TYR A 34 -9.13 4.61 -5.05
N ASN A 35 -9.77 5.24 -6.04
CA ASN A 35 -9.02 5.79 -7.17
C ASN A 35 -8.07 6.89 -6.70
N VAL A 36 -8.56 7.78 -5.83
CA VAL A 36 -7.72 8.83 -5.24
C VAL A 36 -6.65 8.22 -4.35
N VAL A 37 -7.03 7.27 -3.49
CA VAL A 37 -6.11 6.63 -2.56
C VAL A 37 -4.96 5.94 -3.31
N LEU A 38 -5.28 5.16 -4.34
CA LEU A 38 -4.27 4.42 -5.09
C LEU A 38 -3.33 5.35 -5.86
N ASN A 39 -3.88 6.41 -6.45
CA ASN A 39 -3.05 7.40 -7.14
C ASN A 39 -2.11 8.12 -6.17
N PHE A 40 -2.60 8.45 -4.99
CA PHE A 40 -1.78 9.10 -3.96
C PHE A 40 -0.65 8.19 -3.51
N ILE A 41 -0.94 6.91 -3.27
CA ILE A 41 0.08 5.94 -2.86
C ILE A 41 1.15 5.79 -3.94
N ALA A 42 0.73 5.66 -5.20
CA ALA A 42 1.67 5.51 -6.31
C ALA A 42 2.58 6.72 -6.45
N LEU A 43 2.03 7.92 -6.37
CA LEU A 43 2.81 9.15 -6.47
C LEU A 43 3.76 9.30 -5.29
N SER A 44 3.28 9.03 -4.09
CA SER A 44 4.10 9.11 -2.87
C SER A 44 5.27 8.13 -2.92
N SER A 45 5.04 6.93 -3.43
CA SER A 45 6.10 5.91 -3.55
C SER A 45 7.19 6.38 -4.51
N LYS A 46 6.81 6.96 -5.65
CA LYS A 46 7.79 7.49 -6.61
C LYS A 46 8.63 8.60 -6.00
N LEU A 47 7.99 9.54 -5.31
CA LEU A 47 8.69 10.65 -4.69
C LEU A 47 9.64 10.18 -3.58
N THR A 48 9.19 9.22 -2.79
CA THR A 48 9.99 8.68 -1.69
C THR A 48 11.22 7.96 -2.21
N LEU A 49 11.05 7.07 -3.19
CA LEU A 49 12.16 6.29 -3.73
C LEU A 49 13.19 7.14 -4.47
N GLY A 50 12.74 8.24 -5.09
CA GLY A 50 13.63 9.11 -5.84
C GLY A 50 14.24 10.24 -5.04
N ASN A 51 13.90 10.41 -3.77
CA ASN A 51 14.32 11.56 -2.98
C ASN A 51 15.51 11.20 -2.09
N PRO A 52 16.61 11.99 -2.12
CA PRO A 52 17.80 11.73 -1.30
C PRO A 52 17.52 11.67 0.21
N LEU A 53 16.48 12.36 0.68
CA LEU A 53 16.12 12.35 2.10
C LEU A 53 15.81 10.95 2.60
N PHE A 54 15.34 10.06 1.71
CA PHE A 54 14.92 8.73 2.08
C PHE A 54 15.90 7.63 1.71
N GLN A 55 16.96 7.97 0.98
CA GLN A 55 17.92 6.96 0.50
C GLN A 55 18.73 6.32 1.62
N LYS A 56 18.84 6.98 2.76
CA LYS A 56 19.55 6.45 3.93
C LYS A 56 18.78 5.35 4.66
N TYR A 57 17.51 5.15 4.32
CA TYR A 57 16.68 4.15 4.98
C TYR A 57 16.64 2.88 4.16
N ASP A 58 16.55 1.74 4.85
CA ASP A 58 16.30 0.46 4.20
C ASP A 58 14.92 0.47 3.52
N VAL A 59 14.82 -0.18 2.36
CA VAL A 59 13.58 -0.23 1.57
C VAL A 59 12.43 -0.80 2.39
N ASN A 60 12.67 -1.88 3.14
CA ASN A 60 11.63 -2.49 3.95
C ASN A 60 11.15 -1.54 5.05
N HIS A 61 12.08 -0.80 5.65
CA HIS A 61 11.74 0.18 6.67
C HIS A 61 10.88 1.31 6.09
N LEU A 62 11.25 1.82 4.92
CA LEU A 62 10.47 2.84 4.23
C LEU A 62 9.07 2.33 3.87
N PHE A 63 9.00 1.12 3.32
CA PHE A 63 7.73 0.53 2.91
C PHE A 63 6.79 0.38 4.10
N THR A 64 7.30 -0.11 5.24
CA THR A 64 6.49 -0.30 6.44
C THR A 64 5.94 1.03 6.95
N ASN A 65 6.75 2.09 6.91
CA ASN A 65 6.35 3.37 7.48
C ASN A 65 5.63 4.28 6.50
N THR A 66 5.42 3.85 5.27
CA THR A 66 4.69 4.62 4.25
C THR A 66 3.51 3.81 3.72
N ALA A 67 3.75 2.83 2.85
CA ALA A 67 2.68 2.08 2.21
C ALA A 67 1.83 1.29 3.21
N VAL A 68 2.46 0.62 4.14
CA VAL A 68 1.74 -0.17 5.15
C VAL A 68 0.94 0.74 6.07
N LEU A 69 1.49 1.89 6.43
CA LEU A 69 0.79 2.88 7.25
C LEU A 69 -0.48 3.37 6.55
N PHE A 70 -0.38 3.72 5.26
CA PHE A 70 -1.55 4.12 4.47
C PHE A 70 -2.56 2.99 4.36
N LEU A 71 -2.07 1.77 4.14
CA LEU A 71 -2.93 0.60 4.04
C LEU A 71 -3.77 0.41 5.30
N ARG A 72 -3.12 0.52 6.48
CA ARG A 72 -3.83 0.43 7.76
C ARG A 72 -4.89 1.53 7.89
N GLY A 73 -4.66 2.68 7.27
CA GLY A 73 -5.55 3.83 7.37
C GLY A 73 -6.94 3.59 6.78
N PHE A 74 -7.07 2.69 5.81
CA PHE A 74 -8.37 2.36 5.24
C PHE A 74 -8.82 0.93 5.53
N CYS A 75 -8.18 0.27 6.48
CA CYS A 75 -8.57 -1.07 6.92
C CYS A 75 -9.68 -1.02 7.96
N THR A 76 -10.52 -2.05 7.95
CA THR A 76 -11.43 -2.34 9.07
C THR A 76 -10.60 -2.88 10.23
N GLN A 77 -11.22 -3.08 11.39
CA GLN A 77 -10.51 -3.71 12.52
C GLN A 77 -9.95 -5.07 12.13
N LYS A 78 -10.70 -5.84 11.35
CA LYS A 78 -10.23 -7.14 10.83
C LYS A 78 -8.97 -6.98 10.00
N GLY A 79 -8.93 -5.97 9.12
CA GLY A 79 -7.77 -5.71 8.28
C GLY A 79 -6.57 -5.25 9.08
N VAL A 80 -6.79 -4.36 10.06
CA VAL A 80 -5.72 -3.88 10.94
C VAL A 80 -5.11 -5.05 11.71
N ASP A 81 -5.94 -5.92 12.26
CA ASP A 81 -5.49 -7.08 13.02
C ASP A 81 -4.64 -8.00 12.14
N PHE A 82 -5.06 -8.22 10.90
CA PHE A 82 -4.33 -9.05 9.95
C PHE A 82 -2.93 -8.47 9.68
N ILE A 83 -2.87 -7.17 9.40
CA ILE A 83 -1.59 -6.51 9.11
C ILE A 83 -0.68 -6.52 10.32
N ASP A 84 -1.22 -6.18 11.49
CA ASP A 84 -0.44 -6.13 12.72
C ASP A 84 0.15 -7.50 13.07
N ASN A 85 -0.61 -8.56 12.86
CA ASN A 85 -0.12 -9.92 13.08
C ASN A 85 1.02 -10.26 12.13
N MET A 86 0.91 -9.86 10.87
CA MET A 86 1.98 -10.07 9.90
C MET A 86 3.25 -9.31 10.29
N LEU A 87 3.11 -8.07 10.73
CA LEU A 87 4.26 -7.26 11.16
C LEU A 87 4.95 -7.87 12.37
N LEU A 88 4.17 -8.35 13.34
CA LEU A 88 4.72 -8.98 14.54
C LEU A 88 5.48 -10.26 14.20
N LYS A 89 4.94 -11.08 13.29
CA LYS A 89 5.63 -12.29 12.85
C LYS A 89 6.95 -11.97 12.17
N THR A 90 6.96 -10.98 11.30
CA THR A 90 8.17 -10.56 10.59
C THR A 90 9.22 -10.07 11.60
N THR A 91 8.81 -9.25 12.56
CA THR A 91 9.70 -8.75 13.60
C THR A 91 10.28 -9.88 14.44
N SER A 92 9.44 -10.84 14.81
CA SER A 92 9.88 -12.00 15.59
C SER A 92 10.89 -12.84 14.83
N GLN A 93 10.68 -13.03 13.52
CA GLN A 93 11.59 -13.82 12.70
C GLN A 93 12.95 -13.15 12.53
N ASN A 94 13.00 -11.83 12.61
CA ASN A 94 14.24 -11.07 12.45
C ASN A 94 15.10 -11.03 13.71
N LYS A 95 14.57 -11.53 14.79
CA LYS A 95 15.33 -11.66 16.03
C LYS A 95 15.99 -13.02 16.09
#